data_9445d43668d469a5b5274d504eb1e160
#
_entry.id   9445d43668d469a5b5274d504eb1e160
#
_cell.length_a   1.000
_cell.length_b   1.000
_cell.length_c   1.000
_cell.angle_alpha   90.00
_cell.angle_beta   90.00
_cell.angle_gamma   90.00
#
_symmetry.space_group_name_H-M   'P 1'
#
loop_
_entity.id
_entity.type
_entity.pdbx_description
1 polymer ?
#
loop_
_entity_poly.entity_id
_entity_poly.type
_entity_poly.pdbx_seq_one_letter_code
_entity_poly.pdbx_strand_id
1 'polypeptide(L)'
;MSGPVLSRIDPAELADFHNALQQSKRIIAVLGAGISASSGLATFRGTNGLWRGQEVMQVATPAGFRHDPGLVWQFYSYRRHAALKAKPNAAHFALTELARRVPGFVTLTQNVDNLSPRAGHPEAQLKQLHGNLFNLRCVDEIGCGYVERGNFEDPLTPALDSVNKDETLTSGQIDPDNKPKANPMLLAGLAHSRDKFDDKGPTAVDLAPLKSAAAEGEQEPGARPPPMSDIRLSSGLSKEDLPQCPKCKNSILRPSVVWFSEALAETTVVEADALFAEDTEPIDLCLVIGTSSKVWPAAGYAEKARKKGARVATINMDAGDAKGLRPGQDWVFVGDAAAILPELLQPVIGSPEEWDSTCS
;
A
#
# COMPACT_ATOMS: atom_id res chain seq x y z
N MET A 1 -18.78 -6.38 26.68
CA MET A 1 -17.31 -6.50 26.77
C MET A 1 -16.92 -7.68 25.88
N SER A 2 -16.39 -7.41 24.71
CA SER A 2 -15.83 -8.47 23.87
C SER A 2 -14.54 -8.94 24.54
N GLY A 3 -14.43 -10.25 24.82
CA GLY A 3 -13.20 -10.83 25.35
C GLY A 3 -12.00 -10.60 24.42
N PRO A 4 -10.76 -10.86 24.87
CA PRO A 4 -9.55 -10.61 24.11
C PRO A 4 -9.65 -11.26 22.72
N VAL A 5 -9.23 -10.54 21.68
CA VAL A 5 -9.37 -10.96 20.26
C VAL A 5 -8.65 -12.29 20.01
N LEU A 6 -7.53 -12.52 20.67
CA LEU A 6 -6.77 -13.76 20.57
C LEU A 6 -7.45 -14.98 21.22
N SER A 7 -8.52 -14.79 22.03
CA SER A 7 -9.27 -15.92 22.58
C SER A 7 -9.93 -16.83 21.53
N ARG A 8 -9.95 -16.40 20.27
CA ARG A 8 -10.45 -17.16 19.10
C ARG A 8 -9.37 -17.91 18.34
N ILE A 9 -8.11 -17.71 18.69
CA ILE A 9 -6.96 -18.38 18.08
C ILE A 9 -6.66 -19.64 18.90
N ASP A 10 -6.28 -20.70 18.22
CA ASP A 10 -5.84 -21.93 18.91
C ASP A 10 -4.65 -21.59 19.83
N PRO A 11 -4.75 -21.85 21.14
CA PRO A 11 -3.67 -21.57 22.08
C PRO A 11 -2.33 -22.20 21.72
N ALA A 12 -2.36 -23.38 21.08
CA ALA A 12 -1.13 -24.06 20.65
C ALA A 12 -0.49 -23.34 19.47
N GLU A 13 -1.29 -22.85 18.50
CA GLU A 13 -0.82 -22.06 17.37
C GLU A 13 -0.26 -20.71 17.83
N LEU A 14 -0.92 -20.06 18.78
CA LEU A 14 -0.44 -18.82 19.37
C LEU A 14 0.88 -19.01 20.12
N ALA A 15 1.00 -20.07 20.93
CA ALA A 15 2.23 -20.38 21.64
C ALA A 15 3.39 -20.69 20.71
N ASP A 16 3.15 -21.42 19.61
CA ASP A 16 4.16 -21.68 18.59
C ASP A 16 4.62 -20.39 17.89
N PHE A 17 3.68 -19.50 17.55
CA PHE A 17 4.02 -18.18 17.00
C PHE A 17 4.83 -17.34 17.99
N HIS A 18 4.44 -17.29 19.27
CA HIS A 18 5.15 -16.52 20.28
C HIS A 18 6.58 -17.04 20.49
N ASN A 19 6.78 -18.37 20.49
CA ASN A 19 8.12 -18.95 20.56
C ASN A 19 8.96 -18.57 19.35
N ALA A 20 8.40 -18.64 18.15
CA ALA A 20 9.10 -18.23 16.94
C ALA A 20 9.45 -16.73 16.96
N LEU A 21 8.51 -15.86 17.37
CA LEU A 21 8.72 -14.42 17.47
C LEU A 21 9.85 -14.08 18.44
N GLN A 22 9.87 -14.68 19.65
CA GLN A 22 10.89 -14.41 20.67
C GLN A 22 12.30 -14.85 20.24
N GLN A 23 12.40 -15.86 19.38
CA GLN A 23 13.66 -16.36 18.85
C GLN A 23 14.13 -15.59 17.61
N SER A 24 13.21 -14.84 16.97
CA SER A 24 13.49 -14.13 15.73
C SER A 24 14.36 -12.91 15.95
N LYS A 25 15.47 -12.83 15.24
CA LYS A 25 16.37 -11.69 15.22
C LYS A 25 16.22 -10.86 13.96
N ARG A 26 15.82 -11.48 12.86
CA ARG A 26 15.64 -10.85 11.57
C ARG A 26 14.21 -11.05 11.07
N ILE A 27 13.43 -9.98 11.12
CA ILE A 27 11.99 -9.98 10.83
C ILE A 27 11.69 -9.01 9.70
N ILE A 28 10.89 -9.43 8.73
CA ILE A 28 10.38 -8.56 7.66
C ILE A 28 8.87 -8.42 7.81
N ALA A 29 8.34 -7.19 7.77
CA ALA A 29 6.91 -6.95 7.65
C ALA A 29 6.56 -6.40 6.28
N VAL A 30 5.51 -6.94 5.64
CA VAL A 30 4.95 -6.44 4.38
C VAL A 30 3.55 -5.89 4.67
N LEU A 31 3.39 -4.57 4.55
CA LEU A 31 2.14 -3.89 4.91
C LEU A 31 1.34 -3.49 3.67
N GLY A 32 0.03 -3.66 3.76
CA GLY A 32 -0.95 -3.12 2.81
C GLY A 32 -1.98 -2.22 3.48
N ALA A 33 -2.93 -1.70 2.71
CA ALA A 33 -3.91 -0.71 3.17
C ALA A 33 -4.81 -1.19 4.32
N GLY A 34 -4.94 -2.49 4.52
CA GLY A 34 -5.74 -3.06 5.61
C GLY A 34 -5.26 -2.66 7.00
N ILE A 35 -3.96 -2.40 7.21
CA ILE A 35 -3.48 -1.92 8.52
C ILE A 35 -4.03 -0.54 8.88
N SER A 36 -4.35 0.28 7.90
CA SER A 36 -4.87 1.65 8.07
C SER A 36 -6.40 1.73 8.08
N ALA A 37 -7.12 0.60 7.91
CA ALA A 37 -8.57 0.57 7.88
C ALA A 37 -9.19 1.08 9.19
N SER A 38 -8.68 0.65 10.34
CA SER A 38 -9.12 1.10 11.66
C SER A 38 -8.70 2.53 12.00
N SER A 39 -7.87 3.16 11.17
CA SER A 39 -7.60 4.60 11.20
C SER A 39 -8.61 5.41 10.37
N GLY A 40 -9.62 4.75 9.78
CA GLY A 40 -10.65 5.38 8.94
C GLY A 40 -10.26 5.56 7.47
N LEU A 41 -9.14 4.99 7.03
CA LEU A 41 -8.71 5.10 5.63
C LEU A 41 -9.29 3.97 4.78
N ALA A 42 -9.78 4.34 3.58
CA ALA A 42 -10.34 3.39 2.64
C ALA A 42 -9.27 2.43 2.11
N THR A 43 -9.62 1.14 2.05
CA THR A 43 -8.82 0.12 1.38
C THR A 43 -9.19 0.04 -0.10
N PHE A 44 -8.31 -0.54 -0.93
CA PHE A 44 -8.56 -0.71 -2.38
C PHE A 44 -9.45 -1.92 -2.71
N ARG A 45 -10.25 -2.43 -1.75
CA ARG A 45 -11.11 -3.61 -1.93
C ARG A 45 -12.58 -3.25 -2.03
N GLY A 46 -13.33 -4.04 -2.81
CA GLY A 46 -14.79 -3.94 -2.94
C GLY A 46 -15.24 -2.63 -3.57
N THR A 47 -16.33 -2.08 -3.05
CA THR A 47 -16.92 -0.80 -3.48
C THR A 47 -16.00 0.41 -3.30
N ASN A 48 -14.96 0.28 -2.49
CA ASN A 48 -13.94 1.31 -2.27
C ASN A 48 -12.95 1.46 -3.43
N GLY A 49 -13.04 0.64 -4.48
CA GLY A 49 -12.33 0.83 -5.75
C GLY A 49 -12.89 1.94 -6.63
N LEU A 50 -14.01 2.57 -6.23
CA LEU A 50 -14.61 3.69 -6.93
C LEU A 50 -14.43 4.98 -6.12
N TRP A 51 -14.07 6.05 -6.81
CA TRP A 51 -14.06 7.41 -6.29
C TRP A 51 -14.87 8.31 -7.22
N ARG A 52 -15.94 8.93 -6.71
CA ARG A 52 -16.89 9.70 -7.51
C ARG A 52 -17.41 8.96 -8.76
N GLY A 53 -17.65 7.64 -8.64
CA GLY A 53 -18.08 6.80 -9.76
C GLY A 53 -16.98 6.47 -10.78
N GLN A 54 -15.74 6.88 -10.56
CA GLN A 54 -14.56 6.54 -11.37
C GLN A 54 -13.77 5.41 -10.72
N GLU A 55 -13.23 4.50 -11.53
CA GLU A 55 -12.30 3.50 -11.03
C GLU A 55 -10.98 4.15 -10.62
N VAL A 56 -10.60 3.97 -9.36
CA VAL A 56 -9.34 4.50 -8.82
C VAL A 56 -8.14 4.06 -9.66
N MET A 57 -8.20 2.84 -10.22
CA MET A 57 -7.17 2.29 -11.09
C MET A 57 -7.01 3.05 -12.42
N GLN A 58 -8.02 3.82 -12.85
CA GLN A 58 -7.93 4.67 -14.04
C GLN A 58 -7.40 6.07 -13.69
N VAL A 59 -7.88 6.63 -12.58
CA VAL A 59 -7.48 7.96 -12.11
C VAL A 59 -6.02 7.98 -11.67
N ALA A 60 -5.60 6.97 -10.89
CA ALA A 60 -4.25 6.89 -10.34
C ALA A 60 -3.24 6.28 -11.33
N THR A 61 -3.14 6.85 -12.53
CA THR A 61 -2.23 6.42 -13.60
C THR A 61 -1.54 7.60 -14.27
N PRO A 62 -0.37 7.43 -14.91
CA PRO A 62 0.24 8.46 -15.74
C PRO A 62 -0.67 8.92 -16.90
N ALA A 63 -1.44 8.00 -17.46
CA ALA A 63 -2.39 8.31 -18.53
C ALA A 63 -3.54 9.17 -18.03
N GLY A 64 -4.13 8.82 -16.85
CA GLY A 64 -5.16 9.62 -16.20
C GLY A 64 -4.68 11.05 -15.92
N PHE A 65 -3.45 11.18 -15.39
CA PHE A 65 -2.87 12.50 -15.11
C PHE A 65 -2.61 13.34 -16.37
N ARG A 66 -2.17 12.73 -17.46
CA ARG A 66 -2.03 13.45 -18.75
C ARG A 66 -3.36 13.89 -19.34
N HIS A 67 -4.41 13.06 -19.11
CA HIS A 67 -5.75 13.37 -19.63
C HIS A 67 -6.44 14.48 -18.85
N ASP A 68 -6.52 14.35 -17.54
CA ASP A 68 -7.11 15.37 -16.64
C ASP A 68 -6.30 15.44 -15.32
N PRO A 69 -5.25 16.27 -15.28
CA PRO A 69 -4.44 16.44 -14.07
C PRO A 69 -5.25 17.03 -12.91
N GLY A 70 -6.31 17.80 -13.20
CA GLY A 70 -7.20 18.38 -12.21
C GLY A 70 -8.00 17.28 -11.48
N LEU A 71 -8.57 16.31 -12.22
CA LEU A 71 -9.30 15.19 -11.64
C LEU A 71 -8.38 14.33 -10.74
N VAL A 72 -7.17 14.08 -11.21
CA VAL A 72 -6.18 13.34 -10.41
C VAL A 72 -5.79 14.12 -9.15
N TRP A 73 -5.61 15.46 -9.26
CA TRP A 73 -5.34 16.28 -8.08
C TRP A 73 -6.51 16.34 -7.11
N GLN A 74 -7.77 16.38 -7.58
CA GLN A 74 -8.94 16.28 -6.71
C GLN A 74 -8.94 14.96 -5.94
N PHE A 75 -8.64 13.83 -6.60
CA PHE A 75 -8.52 12.54 -5.96
C PHE A 75 -7.40 12.52 -4.90
N TYR A 76 -6.23 13.05 -5.21
CA TYR A 76 -5.12 13.08 -4.26
C TYR A 76 -5.28 14.12 -3.15
N SER A 77 -5.94 15.25 -3.40
CA SER A 77 -6.31 16.21 -2.37
C SER A 77 -7.23 15.56 -1.34
N TYR A 78 -8.28 14.87 -1.78
CA TYR A 78 -9.15 14.08 -0.89
C TYR A 78 -8.37 13.06 -0.07
N ARG A 79 -7.48 12.30 -0.69
CA ARG A 79 -6.66 11.31 0.03
C ARG A 79 -5.69 11.91 1.03
N ARG A 80 -5.06 13.04 0.68
CA ARG A 80 -4.18 13.80 1.59
C ARG A 80 -4.96 14.29 2.80
N HIS A 81 -6.11 14.92 2.57
CA HIS A 81 -6.99 15.40 3.62
C HIS A 81 -7.43 14.27 4.58
N ALA A 82 -7.89 13.16 4.03
CA ALA A 82 -8.26 11.98 4.83
C ALA A 82 -7.08 11.43 5.64
N ALA A 83 -5.89 11.34 5.04
CA ALA A 83 -4.69 10.84 5.71
C ALA A 83 -4.20 11.81 6.80
N LEU A 84 -4.35 13.13 6.64
CA LEU A 84 -4.03 14.11 7.69
C LEU A 84 -4.97 14.00 8.89
N LYS A 85 -6.25 13.77 8.66
CA LYS A 85 -7.25 13.57 9.72
C LYS A 85 -7.09 12.23 10.44
N ALA A 86 -6.67 11.21 9.73
CA ALA A 86 -6.45 9.88 10.30
C ALA A 86 -5.32 9.90 11.34
N LYS A 87 -5.46 9.08 12.37
CA LYS A 87 -4.43 8.87 13.40
C LYS A 87 -3.84 7.46 13.25
N PRO A 88 -2.53 7.27 13.50
CA PRO A 88 -1.99 5.94 13.65
C PRO A 88 -2.82 5.14 14.68
N ASN A 89 -3.07 3.88 14.39
CA ASN A 89 -3.78 2.98 15.29
C ASN A 89 -2.81 2.05 16.02
N ALA A 90 -3.32 1.20 16.91
CA ALA A 90 -2.53 0.33 17.76
C ALA A 90 -1.58 -0.60 16.98
N ALA A 91 -1.94 -1.01 15.75
CA ALA A 91 -1.05 -1.80 14.90
C ALA A 91 0.21 -1.02 14.47
N HIS A 92 0.06 0.26 14.13
CA HIS A 92 1.20 1.11 13.77
C HIS A 92 2.16 1.28 14.96
N PHE A 93 1.62 1.53 16.15
CA PHE A 93 2.43 1.66 17.37
C PHE A 93 3.10 0.34 17.75
N ALA A 94 2.40 -0.80 17.65
CA ALA A 94 2.96 -2.12 17.91
C ALA A 94 4.17 -2.44 16.98
N LEU A 95 4.06 -2.12 15.69
CA LEU A 95 5.17 -2.30 14.75
C LEU A 95 6.31 -1.30 15.00
N THR A 96 6.00 -0.09 15.43
CA THR A 96 7.00 0.90 15.84
C THR A 96 7.78 0.39 17.04
N GLU A 97 7.09 -0.17 18.04
CA GLU A 97 7.74 -0.71 19.22
C GLU A 97 8.58 -1.96 18.89
N LEU A 98 8.09 -2.83 17.98
CA LEU A 98 8.86 -3.95 17.47
C LEU A 98 10.16 -3.48 16.78
N ALA A 99 10.08 -2.40 15.99
CA ALA A 99 11.24 -1.81 15.33
C ALA A 99 12.29 -1.28 16.32
N ARG A 100 11.85 -0.71 17.42
CA ARG A 100 12.75 -0.21 18.48
C ARG A 100 13.45 -1.34 19.22
N ARG A 101 12.76 -2.47 19.43
CA ARG A 101 13.28 -3.59 20.21
C ARG A 101 14.06 -4.60 19.40
N VAL A 102 13.77 -4.72 18.11
CA VAL A 102 14.42 -5.69 17.22
C VAL A 102 15.18 -4.95 16.11
N PRO A 103 16.51 -4.74 16.27
CA PRO A 103 17.31 -4.02 15.26
C PRO A 103 17.27 -4.62 13.86
N GLY A 104 17.06 -5.94 13.75
CA GLY A 104 16.91 -6.65 12.48
C GLY A 104 15.49 -6.68 11.91
N PHE A 105 14.55 -5.91 12.49
CA PHE A 105 13.20 -5.76 11.94
C PHE A 105 13.17 -4.67 10.86
N VAL A 106 12.56 -4.98 9.71
CA VAL A 106 12.36 -4.02 8.62
C VAL A 106 10.93 -4.11 8.10
N THR A 107 10.31 -2.97 7.91
CA THR A 107 8.97 -2.82 7.35
C THR A 107 9.02 -2.38 5.88
N LEU A 108 8.39 -3.16 5.00
CA LEU A 108 8.13 -2.88 3.59
C LEU A 108 6.66 -2.47 3.45
N THR A 109 6.37 -1.18 3.39
CA THR A 109 4.98 -0.72 3.29
C THR A 109 4.60 -0.31 1.88
N GLN A 110 3.43 -0.77 1.44
CA GLN A 110 2.76 -0.32 0.22
C GLN A 110 1.95 0.96 0.46
N ASN A 111 1.76 1.35 1.72
CA ASN A 111 0.93 2.48 2.08
C ASN A 111 1.66 3.80 1.85
N VAL A 112 0.90 4.78 1.39
CA VAL A 112 1.36 6.15 1.10
C VAL A 112 0.81 7.18 2.09
N ASP A 113 0.05 6.74 3.12
CA ASP A 113 -0.72 7.55 4.06
C ASP A 113 0.11 8.24 5.14
N ASN A 114 1.37 7.90 5.27
CA ASN A 114 2.31 8.43 6.26
C ASN A 114 1.97 8.07 7.73
N LEU A 115 1.11 7.07 8.00
CA LEU A 115 0.76 6.71 9.37
C LEU A 115 1.91 6.01 10.10
N SER A 116 2.68 5.14 9.44
CA SER A 116 3.86 4.50 10.07
C SER A 116 4.91 5.53 10.52
N PRO A 117 5.36 6.50 9.70
CA PRO A 117 6.23 7.58 10.16
C PRO A 117 5.62 8.38 11.32
N ARG A 118 4.31 8.70 11.26
CA ARG A 118 3.62 9.45 12.31
C ARG A 118 3.45 8.67 13.63
N ALA A 119 3.51 7.34 13.57
CA ALA A 119 3.61 6.49 14.76
C ALA A 119 5.02 6.46 15.36
N GLY A 120 5.99 7.13 14.75
CA GLY A 120 7.38 7.16 15.19
C GLY A 120 8.21 5.95 14.74
N HIS A 121 7.78 5.24 13.68
CA HIS A 121 8.56 4.12 13.15
C HIS A 121 9.94 4.60 12.68
N PRO A 122 11.04 3.96 13.10
CA PRO A 122 12.39 4.37 12.71
C PRO A 122 12.56 4.37 11.18
N GLU A 123 13.05 5.47 10.62
CA GLU A 123 13.19 5.66 9.17
C GLU A 123 14.10 4.61 8.53
N ALA A 124 15.20 4.25 9.21
CA ALA A 124 16.15 3.24 8.73
C ALA A 124 15.50 1.85 8.52
N GLN A 125 14.46 1.54 9.32
CA GLN A 125 13.74 0.28 9.31
C GLN A 125 12.42 0.34 8.52
N LEU A 126 12.14 1.46 7.81
CA LEU A 126 10.90 1.65 7.04
C LEU A 126 11.19 1.93 5.57
N LYS A 127 10.70 1.07 4.68
CA LYS A 127 10.78 1.27 3.22
C LYS A 127 9.39 1.52 2.65
N GLN A 128 9.15 2.73 2.17
CA GLN A 128 7.89 3.14 1.52
C GLN A 128 7.95 2.79 0.04
N LEU A 129 7.46 1.60 -0.32
CA LEU A 129 7.59 1.04 -1.67
C LEU A 129 6.90 1.88 -2.75
N HIS A 130 5.78 2.51 -2.42
CA HIS A 130 4.95 3.25 -3.37
C HIS A 130 5.03 4.77 -3.17
N GLY A 131 6.04 5.26 -2.46
CA GLY A 131 6.19 6.69 -2.18
C GLY A 131 5.32 7.19 -1.04
N ASN A 132 5.00 8.50 -1.03
CA ASN A 132 4.29 9.15 0.07
C ASN A 132 3.39 10.26 -0.45
N LEU A 133 2.15 10.36 0.08
CA LEU A 133 1.17 11.41 -0.28
C LEU A 133 1.65 12.82 0.03
N PHE A 134 2.53 12.97 1.01
CA PHE A 134 3.04 14.26 1.48
C PHE A 134 4.38 14.64 0.84
N ASN A 135 4.80 13.90 -0.17
CA ASN A 135 5.90 14.30 -1.04
C ASN A 135 5.34 14.73 -2.41
N LEU A 136 5.92 15.77 -2.96
CA LEU A 136 5.54 16.32 -4.25
C LEU A 136 6.75 16.29 -5.19
N ARG A 137 6.50 16.15 -6.49
CA ARG A 137 7.56 16.22 -7.50
C ARG A 137 7.09 16.96 -8.75
N CYS A 138 8.00 17.62 -9.43
CA CYS A 138 7.71 18.22 -10.72
C CYS A 138 7.38 17.14 -11.75
N VAL A 139 6.40 17.40 -12.63
CA VAL A 139 6.09 16.50 -13.75
C VAL A 139 7.22 16.45 -14.79
N ASP A 140 8.04 17.50 -14.88
CA ASP A 140 9.27 17.53 -15.66
C ASP A 140 10.41 16.95 -14.82
N GLU A 141 10.48 15.61 -14.79
CA GLU A 141 11.45 14.88 -13.96
C GLU A 141 12.88 15.03 -14.52
N ILE A 142 13.03 15.12 -15.84
CA ILE A 142 14.33 15.16 -16.52
C ILE A 142 14.89 16.59 -16.53
N GLY A 143 14.09 17.57 -16.96
CA GLY A 143 14.55 18.97 -17.11
C GLY A 143 14.60 19.72 -15.80
N CYS A 144 13.65 19.47 -14.89
CA CYS A 144 13.55 20.17 -13.61
C CYS A 144 14.01 19.34 -12.42
N GLY A 145 13.49 18.13 -12.25
CA GLY A 145 13.84 17.20 -11.17
C GLY A 145 13.53 17.73 -9.75
N TYR A 146 12.62 18.70 -9.59
CA TYR A 146 12.24 19.20 -8.27
C TYR A 146 11.47 18.15 -7.48
N VAL A 147 11.88 17.97 -6.23
CA VAL A 147 11.19 17.10 -5.24
C VAL A 147 11.07 17.87 -3.93
N GLU A 148 9.89 17.89 -3.37
CA GLU A 148 9.58 18.42 -2.05
C GLU A 148 9.12 17.27 -1.16
N ARG A 149 9.70 17.17 0.03
CA ARG A 149 9.37 16.15 1.01
C ARG A 149 8.66 16.75 2.20
N GLY A 150 7.66 16.03 2.73
CA GLY A 150 6.97 16.43 3.95
C GLY A 150 6.13 17.71 3.77
N ASN A 151 5.52 17.91 2.64
CA ASN A 151 4.53 18.97 2.45
C ASN A 151 3.19 18.54 3.06
N PHE A 152 2.79 19.15 4.16
CA PHE A 152 1.54 18.86 4.88
C PHE A 152 0.47 19.94 4.68
N GLU A 153 0.66 20.87 3.73
CA GLU A 153 -0.35 21.88 3.39
C GLU A 153 -1.63 21.20 2.87
N ASP A 154 -2.78 21.69 3.33
CA ASP A 154 -4.08 21.18 2.95
C ASP A 154 -5.16 22.28 3.03
N PRO A 155 -5.75 22.68 1.91
CA PRO A 155 -5.46 22.26 0.53
C PRO A 155 -4.14 22.83 -0.02
N LEU A 156 -3.56 22.18 -1.04
CA LEU A 156 -2.34 22.67 -1.72
C LEU A 156 -2.59 23.93 -2.57
N THR A 157 -3.82 24.11 -3.05
CA THR A 157 -4.28 25.31 -3.74
C THR A 157 -5.72 25.61 -3.34
N PRO A 158 -6.19 26.86 -3.40
CA PRO A 158 -7.57 27.19 -3.07
C PRO A 158 -8.61 26.44 -3.91
N ALA A 159 -8.30 26.14 -5.16
CA ALA A 159 -9.19 25.40 -6.06
C ALA A 159 -9.45 23.96 -5.63
N LEU A 160 -8.54 23.37 -4.83
CA LEU A 160 -8.67 22.00 -4.29
C LEU A 160 -9.43 21.96 -2.95
N ASP A 161 -9.78 23.09 -2.35
CA ASP A 161 -10.50 23.17 -1.07
C ASP A 161 -11.94 22.63 -1.17
N SER A 162 -12.60 22.79 -2.31
CA SER A 162 -13.97 22.32 -2.53
C SER A 162 -14.12 20.79 -2.39
N VAL A 163 -13.06 20.05 -2.68
CA VAL A 163 -13.03 18.58 -2.58
C VAL A 163 -13.06 18.14 -1.11
N ASN A 164 -12.42 18.90 -0.24
CA ASN A 164 -12.28 18.58 1.18
C ASN A 164 -13.56 18.89 1.98
N LYS A 165 -14.46 19.73 1.43
CA LYS A 165 -15.74 20.13 2.04
C LYS A 165 -16.90 19.22 1.69
N ASP A 166 -16.73 18.33 0.72
CA ASP A 166 -17.77 17.40 0.30
C ASP A 166 -17.85 16.20 1.27
N GLU A 167 -18.63 16.36 2.33
CA GLU A 167 -18.82 15.33 3.38
C GLU A 167 -19.47 14.05 2.85
N THR A 168 -20.12 14.09 1.68
CA THR A 168 -20.71 12.90 1.06
C THR A 168 -19.65 11.89 0.62
N LEU A 169 -18.40 12.34 0.47
CA LEU A 169 -17.25 11.49 0.12
C LEU A 169 -16.63 10.78 1.33
N THR A 170 -16.91 11.26 2.56
CA THR A 170 -16.34 10.70 3.80
C THR A 170 -17.16 9.57 4.39
N SER A 171 -18.47 9.53 4.10
CA SER A 171 -19.32 8.43 4.50
C SER A 171 -19.38 7.40 3.37
N GLY A 172 -18.80 6.23 3.57
CA GLY A 172 -19.01 5.06 2.70
C GLY A 172 -20.45 4.53 2.74
N GLN A 173 -21.44 5.41 2.96
CA GLN A 173 -22.86 5.11 2.85
C GLN A 173 -23.25 5.18 1.39
N ILE A 174 -23.24 4.01 0.77
CA ILE A 174 -23.90 3.78 -0.52
C ILE A 174 -25.38 3.86 -0.25
N ASP A 175 -26.07 4.74 -0.98
CA ASP A 175 -27.51 4.66 -1.13
C ASP A 175 -27.88 3.24 -1.64
N PRO A 176 -28.58 2.43 -0.84
CA PRO A 176 -28.88 1.04 -1.23
C PRO A 176 -29.74 0.93 -2.49
N ASP A 177 -30.37 2.02 -2.93
CA ASP A 177 -31.22 2.05 -4.10
C ASP A 177 -30.50 2.45 -5.40
N ASN A 178 -29.27 2.97 -5.31
CA ASN A 178 -28.47 3.35 -6.49
C ASN A 178 -27.45 2.25 -6.84
N LYS A 179 -27.93 1.06 -7.21
CA LYS A 179 -27.09 -0.01 -7.75
C LYS A 179 -26.56 0.43 -9.13
N PRO A 180 -25.22 0.56 -9.33
CA PRO A 180 -24.69 0.77 -10.66
C PRO A 180 -25.08 -0.44 -11.53
N LYS A 181 -25.73 -0.18 -12.66
CA LYS A 181 -26.02 -1.22 -13.64
C LYS A 181 -24.68 -1.77 -14.13
N ALA A 182 -24.37 -3.00 -13.75
CA ALA A 182 -23.18 -3.69 -14.19
C ALA A 182 -23.15 -3.72 -15.71
N ASN A 183 -22.07 -3.21 -16.32
CA ASN A 183 -21.87 -3.30 -17.75
C ASN A 183 -21.47 -4.75 -18.08
N PRO A 184 -22.27 -5.51 -18.85
CA PRO A 184 -21.99 -6.91 -19.15
C PRO A 184 -20.65 -7.14 -19.85
N MET A 185 -20.13 -6.14 -20.58
CA MET A 185 -18.83 -6.20 -21.25
C MET A 185 -17.64 -6.18 -20.28
N LEU A 186 -17.79 -5.55 -19.11
CA LEU A 186 -16.72 -5.51 -18.09
C LEU A 186 -16.55 -6.86 -17.39
N LEU A 187 -17.65 -7.58 -17.18
CA LEU A 187 -17.65 -8.93 -16.61
C LEU A 187 -16.98 -9.95 -17.55
N ALA A 188 -17.14 -9.80 -18.86
CA ALA A 188 -16.49 -10.67 -19.85
C ALA A 188 -14.95 -10.47 -19.87
N GLY A 189 -14.47 -9.23 -19.72
CA GLY A 189 -13.03 -8.94 -19.65
C GLY A 189 -12.37 -9.50 -18.38
N LEU A 190 -13.06 -9.47 -17.24
CA LEU A 190 -12.57 -10.03 -15.98
C LEU A 190 -12.57 -11.56 -15.95
N ALA A 191 -13.50 -12.20 -16.65
CA ALA A 191 -13.55 -13.66 -16.80
C ALA A 191 -12.37 -14.18 -17.64
N HIS A 192 -11.99 -13.47 -18.72
CA HIS A 192 -10.84 -13.85 -19.56
C HIS A 192 -9.48 -13.66 -18.88
N SER A 193 -9.39 -12.77 -17.89
CA SER A 193 -8.17 -12.57 -17.11
C SER A 193 -7.96 -13.64 -16.03
N ARG A 194 -9.00 -14.38 -15.66
CA ARG A 194 -8.90 -15.43 -14.63
C ARG A 194 -8.25 -16.72 -15.10
N ASP A 195 -8.33 -17.03 -16.39
CA ASP A 195 -7.91 -18.34 -16.91
C ASP A 195 -6.45 -18.39 -17.40
N LYS A 196 -5.67 -17.28 -17.34
CA LYS A 196 -4.30 -17.21 -17.84
C LYS A 196 -3.21 -17.04 -16.77
N PHE A 197 -3.54 -17.06 -15.49
CA PHE A 197 -2.51 -17.15 -14.45
C PHE A 197 -2.41 -18.58 -13.94
N ASP A 198 -1.60 -19.36 -14.64
CA ASP A 198 -1.10 -20.63 -14.13
C ASP A 198 -0.33 -20.38 -12.82
N ASP A 199 -0.51 -21.30 -11.87
CA ASP A 199 0.02 -21.31 -10.49
C ASP A 199 1.57 -21.45 -10.42
N LYS A 200 2.28 -21.19 -11.51
CA LYS A 200 3.74 -21.21 -11.57
C LYS A 200 4.26 -19.78 -11.60
N GLY A 201 4.74 -19.32 -10.45
CA GLY A 201 5.51 -18.10 -10.37
C GLY A 201 6.67 -18.07 -11.36
N PRO A 202 7.20 -16.88 -11.73
CA PRO A 202 8.25 -16.74 -12.73
C PRO A 202 9.45 -17.59 -12.36
N THR A 203 9.95 -18.38 -13.33
CA THR A 203 11.15 -19.20 -13.17
C THR A 203 12.39 -18.31 -13.19
N ALA A 204 13.50 -18.77 -12.62
CA ALA A 204 14.77 -18.04 -12.50
C ALA A 204 15.37 -17.52 -13.82
N VAL A 205 14.80 -17.88 -14.98
CA VAL A 205 15.20 -17.42 -16.30
C VAL A 205 14.68 -16.00 -16.60
N ASP A 206 13.63 -15.55 -15.89
CA ASP A 206 13.00 -14.23 -16.11
C ASP A 206 13.71 -13.08 -15.35
N LEU A 207 14.81 -13.38 -14.67
CA LEU A 207 15.63 -12.42 -13.92
C LEU A 207 16.90 -11.96 -14.65
N ALA A 208 16.93 -12.07 -15.98
CA ALA A 208 17.98 -11.44 -16.75
C ALA A 208 17.91 -9.91 -16.62
N PRO A 209 19.06 -9.20 -16.51
CA PRO A 209 19.05 -7.76 -16.31
C PRO A 209 18.36 -7.08 -17.48
N LEU A 210 17.31 -6.33 -17.20
CA LEU A 210 16.61 -5.47 -18.15
C LEU A 210 17.61 -4.43 -18.67
N LYS A 211 18.27 -4.76 -19.79
CA LYS A 211 18.89 -3.74 -20.64
C LYS A 211 17.76 -2.87 -21.17
N SER A 212 17.98 -1.56 -21.11
CA SER A 212 17.12 -0.51 -21.62
C SER A 212 16.39 -0.93 -22.89
N ALA A 213 15.13 -1.27 -22.81
CA ALA A 213 14.25 -1.45 -23.94
C ALA A 213 13.53 -0.10 -24.18
N ALA A 214 14.27 0.82 -24.78
CA ALA A 214 13.68 1.71 -25.75
C ALA A 214 13.63 0.86 -27.03
N ALA A 215 12.43 0.49 -27.47
CA ALA A 215 11.99 0.05 -28.78
C ALA A 215 11.28 -1.32 -28.79
N GLU A 216 10.06 -1.27 -29.31
CA GLU A 216 9.40 -2.30 -30.09
C GLU A 216 9.16 -3.66 -29.40
N GLY A 217 8.15 -3.70 -28.53
CA GLY A 217 7.47 -4.94 -28.15
C GLY A 217 6.17 -5.05 -28.92
N GLU A 218 6.08 -6.01 -29.82
CA GLU A 218 4.85 -6.43 -30.49
C GLU A 218 3.77 -6.72 -29.44
N GLN A 219 2.73 -5.90 -29.41
CA GLN A 219 1.53 -6.11 -28.60
C GLN A 219 0.72 -7.21 -29.27
N GLU A 220 0.39 -8.26 -28.51
CA GLU A 220 -0.63 -9.20 -28.92
C GLU A 220 -1.93 -8.44 -29.24
N PRO A 221 -2.63 -8.71 -30.39
CA PRO A 221 -3.84 -8.03 -30.75
C PRO A 221 -5.00 -8.57 -29.92
N GLY A 222 -5.40 -7.86 -28.84
CA GLY A 222 -6.59 -8.29 -28.11
C GLY A 222 -7.08 -7.46 -26.94
N ALA A 223 -6.31 -6.60 -26.36
CA ALA A 223 -6.76 -5.75 -25.26
C ALA A 223 -6.34 -4.29 -25.48
N ARG A 224 -7.07 -3.61 -26.35
CA ARG A 224 -7.04 -2.14 -26.33
C ARG A 224 -7.55 -1.70 -24.96
N PRO A 225 -6.80 -0.88 -24.19
CA PRO A 225 -7.39 -0.23 -23.03
C PRO A 225 -8.64 0.54 -23.52
N PRO A 226 -9.73 0.58 -22.72
CA PRO A 226 -10.91 1.32 -23.11
C PRO A 226 -10.50 2.75 -23.46
N PRO A 227 -11.10 3.33 -24.53
CA PRO A 227 -10.79 4.70 -24.90
C PRO A 227 -11.09 5.61 -23.72
N MET A 228 -10.16 6.52 -23.41
CA MET A 228 -10.25 7.47 -22.28
C MET A 228 -11.48 8.40 -22.36
N SER A 229 -12.29 8.30 -23.42
CA SER A 229 -13.59 8.97 -23.60
C SER A 229 -14.67 8.59 -22.58
N ASP A 230 -14.47 7.50 -21.83
CA ASP A 230 -15.43 7.05 -20.81
C ASP A 230 -15.18 7.66 -19.41
N ILE A 231 -14.19 8.55 -19.25
CA ILE A 231 -14.05 9.36 -18.03
C ILE A 231 -15.17 10.39 -18.03
N ARG A 232 -16.25 10.08 -17.31
CA ARG A 232 -17.52 10.83 -17.32
C ARG A 232 -17.49 12.17 -16.60
N LEU A 233 -16.42 12.45 -15.83
CA LEU A 233 -16.26 13.68 -15.06
C LEU A 233 -15.01 14.39 -15.52
N SER A 234 -15.15 15.66 -15.91
CA SER A 234 -14.05 16.60 -16.02
C SER A 234 -13.87 17.29 -14.68
N SER A 235 -12.63 17.57 -14.28
CA SER A 235 -12.34 18.32 -13.06
C SER A 235 -12.86 19.76 -13.12
N GLY A 236 -12.98 20.32 -14.30
CA GLY A 236 -13.25 21.75 -14.51
C GLY A 236 -12.11 22.67 -14.04
N LEU A 237 -10.98 22.11 -13.60
CA LEU A 237 -9.81 22.86 -13.13
C LEU A 237 -8.84 23.14 -14.28
N SER A 238 -8.35 24.38 -14.35
CA SER A 238 -7.26 24.75 -15.25
C SER A 238 -5.89 24.36 -14.69
N LYS A 239 -4.85 24.37 -15.51
CA LYS A 239 -3.49 24.08 -15.03
C LYS A 239 -3.00 25.10 -14.00
N GLU A 240 -3.47 26.33 -14.08
CA GLU A 240 -3.14 27.43 -13.18
C GLU A 240 -3.72 27.22 -11.78
N ASP A 241 -4.83 26.45 -11.68
CA ASP A 241 -5.47 26.08 -10.42
C ASP A 241 -4.71 24.99 -9.65
N LEU A 242 -3.79 24.30 -10.32
CA LEU A 242 -3.05 23.16 -9.77
C LEU A 242 -1.74 23.59 -9.11
N PRO A 243 -1.15 22.77 -8.22
CA PRO A 243 0.12 23.07 -7.58
C PRO A 243 1.23 23.29 -8.61
N GLN A 244 1.81 24.49 -8.61
CA GLN A 244 2.86 24.89 -9.55
C GLN A 244 4.25 24.53 -9.02
N CYS A 245 5.16 24.14 -9.91
CA CYS A 245 6.54 23.87 -9.53
C CYS A 245 7.29 25.16 -9.17
N PRO A 246 7.78 25.33 -7.93
CA PRO A 246 8.45 26.56 -7.52
C PRO A 246 9.82 26.73 -8.16
N LYS A 247 10.43 25.65 -8.65
CA LYS A 247 11.76 25.67 -9.27
C LYS A 247 11.70 26.12 -10.73
N CYS A 248 10.98 25.41 -11.60
CA CYS A 248 10.95 25.75 -13.02
C CYS A 248 9.86 26.76 -13.39
N LYS A 249 8.79 26.87 -12.58
CA LYS A 249 7.63 27.77 -12.80
C LYS A 249 6.86 27.55 -14.12
N ASN A 250 7.23 26.51 -14.86
CA ASN A 250 6.65 26.18 -16.17
C ASN A 250 5.81 24.90 -16.15
N SER A 251 5.89 24.16 -15.05
CA SER A 251 5.25 22.86 -14.92
C SER A 251 4.50 22.74 -13.59
N ILE A 252 3.49 21.89 -13.58
CA ILE A 252 2.76 21.56 -12.35
C ILE A 252 3.52 20.52 -11.54
N LEU A 253 3.18 20.44 -10.25
CA LEU A 253 3.59 19.33 -9.39
C LEU A 253 2.64 18.14 -9.54
N ARG A 254 3.11 16.97 -9.16
CA ARG A 254 2.31 15.77 -8.95
C ARG A 254 2.64 15.18 -7.58
N PRO A 255 1.72 14.36 -7.00
CA PRO A 255 2.04 13.56 -5.81
C PRO A 255 3.22 12.62 -6.08
N SER A 256 4.17 12.53 -5.15
CA SER A 256 5.30 11.61 -5.26
C SER A 256 4.91 10.22 -4.78
N VAL A 257 3.89 9.67 -5.42
CA VAL A 257 3.43 8.28 -5.26
C VAL A 257 3.64 7.53 -6.57
N VAL A 258 3.89 6.23 -6.48
CA VAL A 258 3.95 5.35 -7.64
C VAL A 258 2.52 5.04 -8.08
N TRP A 259 2.20 5.39 -9.32
CA TRP A 259 0.90 5.13 -9.92
C TRP A 259 0.82 3.73 -10.52
N PHE A 260 -0.40 3.25 -10.76
CA PHE A 260 -0.59 2.01 -11.52
C PHE A 260 0.06 2.15 -12.91
N SER A 261 0.72 1.10 -13.37
CA SER A 261 1.56 1.08 -14.58
C SER A 261 2.88 1.88 -14.52
N GLU A 262 3.21 2.52 -13.40
CA GLU A 262 4.56 3.06 -13.19
C GLU A 262 5.48 2.00 -12.58
N ALA A 263 6.76 2.03 -12.97
CA ALA A 263 7.80 1.29 -12.25
C ALA A 263 8.05 1.91 -10.86
N LEU A 264 8.35 1.09 -9.88
CA LEU A 264 8.89 1.58 -8.61
C LEU A 264 10.24 2.27 -8.86
N ALA A 265 10.59 3.23 -8.00
CA ALA A 265 11.93 3.82 -8.05
C ALA A 265 12.98 2.72 -7.91
N GLU A 266 13.96 2.69 -8.81
CA GLU A 266 15.02 1.67 -8.84
C GLU A 266 15.73 1.56 -7.49
N THR A 267 16.04 2.69 -6.86
CA THR A 267 16.66 2.73 -5.53
C THR A 267 15.82 2.01 -4.49
N THR A 268 14.50 2.19 -4.50
CA THR A 268 13.58 1.54 -3.55
C THR A 268 13.52 0.03 -3.76
N VAL A 269 13.52 -0.40 -5.03
CA VAL A 269 13.52 -1.84 -5.37
C VAL A 269 14.84 -2.46 -4.96
N VAL A 270 15.98 -1.83 -5.28
CA VAL A 270 17.33 -2.31 -4.92
C VAL A 270 17.47 -2.42 -3.40
N GLU A 271 17.04 -1.41 -2.64
CA GLU A 271 17.09 -1.45 -1.17
C GLU A 271 16.20 -2.53 -0.57
N ALA A 272 14.99 -2.73 -1.11
CA ALA A 272 14.11 -3.78 -0.66
C ALA A 272 14.64 -5.18 -1.01
N ASP A 273 15.16 -5.36 -2.22
CA ASP A 273 15.69 -6.64 -2.69
C ASP A 273 17.01 -7.01 -2.01
N ALA A 274 17.82 -6.04 -1.62
CA ALA A 274 19.04 -6.26 -0.85
C ALA A 274 18.78 -6.98 0.49
N LEU A 275 17.57 -6.86 1.05
CA LEU A 275 17.18 -7.61 2.25
C LEU A 275 17.14 -9.12 2.03
N PHE A 276 16.99 -9.56 0.79
CA PHE A 276 16.84 -10.96 0.39
C PHE A 276 18.02 -11.49 -0.41
N ALA A 277 19.11 -10.73 -0.53
CA ALA A 277 20.31 -11.14 -1.26
C ALA A 277 20.90 -12.44 -0.69
N GLU A 278 21.56 -13.24 -1.53
CA GLU A 278 22.05 -14.58 -1.15
C GLU A 278 23.05 -14.55 0.01
N ASP A 279 23.86 -13.52 0.07
CA ASP A 279 24.89 -13.31 1.10
C ASP A 279 24.36 -12.73 2.42
N THR A 280 23.07 -12.43 2.50
CA THR A 280 22.46 -11.94 3.75
C THR A 280 22.09 -13.10 4.68
N GLU A 281 22.08 -12.81 5.99
CA GLU A 281 21.61 -13.76 7.00
C GLU A 281 20.19 -14.26 6.70
N PRO A 282 19.83 -15.48 7.16
CA PRO A 282 18.47 -15.99 7.05
C PRO A 282 17.43 -15.03 7.64
N ILE A 283 16.22 -15.06 7.10
CA ILE A 283 15.09 -14.33 7.69
C ILE A 283 14.30 -15.31 8.55
N ASP A 284 14.08 -14.97 9.81
CA ASP A 284 13.43 -15.85 10.76
C ASP A 284 11.91 -15.81 10.61
N LEU A 285 11.35 -14.60 10.44
CA LEU A 285 9.91 -14.38 10.42
C LEU A 285 9.53 -13.32 9.38
N CYS A 286 8.43 -13.56 8.66
CA CYS A 286 7.81 -12.58 7.77
C CYS A 286 6.36 -12.35 8.19
N LEU A 287 6.00 -11.09 8.49
CA LEU A 287 4.65 -10.67 8.82
C LEU A 287 3.99 -10.05 7.58
N VAL A 288 2.88 -10.61 7.12
CA VAL A 288 2.10 -10.10 5.99
C VAL A 288 0.80 -9.51 6.53
N ILE A 289 0.69 -8.18 6.53
CA ILE A 289 -0.34 -7.47 7.30
C ILE A 289 -1.21 -6.61 6.38
N GLY A 290 -2.53 -6.89 6.37
CA GLY A 290 -3.51 -6.05 5.70
C GLY A 290 -3.33 -5.91 4.19
N THR A 291 -2.71 -6.89 3.52
CA THR A 291 -2.49 -6.87 2.06
C THR A 291 -3.16 -8.07 1.39
N SER A 292 -3.65 -7.86 0.16
CA SER A 292 -4.18 -8.94 -0.68
C SER A 292 -3.08 -9.71 -1.42
N SER A 293 -1.83 -9.28 -1.30
CA SER A 293 -0.69 -9.87 -2.02
C SER A 293 -0.92 -10.02 -3.53
N LYS A 294 -1.50 -8.97 -4.16
CA LYS A 294 -1.79 -8.94 -5.61
C LYS A 294 -0.92 -7.97 -6.39
N VAL A 295 -0.32 -6.98 -5.71
CA VAL A 295 0.46 -5.90 -6.35
C VAL A 295 1.95 -6.24 -6.27
N TRP A 296 2.58 -6.41 -7.43
CA TRP A 296 4.02 -6.66 -7.54
C TRP A 296 4.83 -5.35 -7.51
N PRO A 297 6.08 -5.40 -6.96
CA PRO A 297 6.81 -6.55 -6.43
C PRO A 297 6.45 -6.95 -4.99
N ALA A 298 5.64 -6.15 -4.27
CA ALA A 298 5.31 -6.37 -2.87
C ALA A 298 4.70 -7.76 -2.60
N ALA A 299 3.87 -8.27 -3.52
CA ALA A 299 3.28 -9.60 -3.45
C ALA A 299 4.31 -10.74 -3.39
N GLY A 300 5.52 -10.52 -3.92
CA GLY A 300 6.59 -11.51 -3.96
C GLY A 300 7.47 -11.56 -2.71
N TYR A 301 7.42 -10.56 -1.82
CA TYR A 301 8.36 -10.49 -0.70
C TYR A 301 8.15 -11.57 0.36
N ALA A 302 6.92 -12.02 0.59
CA ALA A 302 6.67 -13.16 1.47
C ALA A 302 7.35 -14.44 0.95
N GLU A 303 7.29 -14.68 -0.36
CA GLU A 303 7.94 -15.83 -0.97
C GLU A 303 9.47 -15.69 -0.98
N LYS A 304 10.00 -14.48 -1.23
CA LYS A 304 11.44 -14.21 -1.07
C LYS A 304 11.90 -14.48 0.37
N ALA A 305 11.11 -14.09 1.37
CA ALA A 305 11.40 -14.37 2.76
C ALA A 305 11.41 -15.87 3.07
N ARG A 306 10.43 -16.64 2.54
CA ARG A 306 10.40 -18.12 2.67
C ARG A 306 11.66 -18.77 2.10
N LYS A 307 12.11 -18.32 0.93
CA LYS A 307 13.36 -18.81 0.32
C LYS A 307 14.58 -18.53 1.17
N LYS A 308 14.52 -17.50 2.02
CA LYS A 308 15.55 -17.16 3.01
C LYS A 308 15.34 -17.83 4.38
N GLY A 309 14.40 -18.80 4.48
CA GLY A 309 14.15 -19.58 5.69
C GLY A 309 12.98 -19.12 6.54
N ALA A 310 12.35 -17.98 6.22
CA ALA A 310 11.31 -17.42 7.07
C ALA A 310 10.08 -18.33 7.20
N ARG A 311 9.52 -18.36 8.40
CA ARG A 311 8.11 -18.69 8.63
C ARG A 311 7.27 -17.44 8.36
N VAL A 312 6.06 -17.61 7.86
CA VAL A 312 5.19 -16.48 7.47
C VAL A 312 3.94 -16.44 8.32
N ALA A 313 3.66 -15.27 8.91
CA ALA A 313 2.40 -15.01 9.61
C ALA A 313 1.58 -14.01 8.79
N THR A 314 0.39 -14.40 8.35
CA THR A 314 -0.55 -13.53 7.64
C THR A 314 -1.61 -13.02 8.60
N ILE A 315 -1.72 -11.70 8.74
CA ILE A 315 -2.72 -11.01 9.56
C ILE A 315 -3.64 -10.24 8.61
N ASN A 316 -4.87 -10.69 8.46
CA ASN A 316 -5.82 -10.07 7.54
C ASN A 316 -7.28 -10.35 7.95
N MET A 317 -8.22 -9.56 7.41
CA MET A 317 -9.66 -9.79 7.58
C MET A 317 -10.16 -11.03 6.80
N ASP A 318 -9.41 -11.50 5.81
CA ASP A 318 -9.75 -12.64 4.95
C ASP A 318 -8.61 -13.66 4.93
N ALA A 319 -8.90 -14.87 5.36
CA ALA A 319 -7.96 -16.00 5.33
C ALA A 319 -7.50 -16.34 3.89
N GLY A 320 -8.35 -16.10 2.88
CA GLY A 320 -8.03 -16.34 1.47
C GLY A 320 -6.87 -15.49 0.92
N ASP A 321 -6.43 -14.49 1.68
CA ASP A 321 -5.24 -13.69 1.33
C ASP A 321 -3.91 -14.35 1.77
N ALA A 322 -3.95 -15.40 2.58
CA ALA A 322 -2.77 -16.17 2.99
C ALA A 322 -2.30 -17.08 1.85
N LYS A 323 -1.53 -16.50 0.93
CA LYS A 323 -1.01 -17.24 -0.23
C LYS A 323 0.23 -18.05 0.11
N GLY A 324 0.32 -19.25 -0.49
CA GLY A 324 1.47 -20.15 -0.30
C GLY A 324 1.62 -20.62 1.15
N LEU A 325 0.53 -20.72 1.92
CA LEU A 325 0.54 -21.19 3.29
C LEU A 325 1.12 -22.61 3.38
N ARG A 326 2.08 -22.80 4.28
CA ARG A 326 2.68 -24.10 4.59
C ARG A 326 2.09 -24.60 5.91
N PRO A 327 1.21 -25.60 5.89
CA PRO A 327 0.57 -26.13 7.11
C PRO A 327 1.62 -26.57 8.15
N GLY A 328 1.42 -26.19 9.41
CA GLY A 328 2.34 -26.48 10.51
C GLY A 328 3.65 -25.68 10.52
N GLN A 329 3.86 -24.78 9.55
CA GLN A 329 5.02 -23.88 9.50
C GLN A 329 4.62 -22.41 9.52
N ASP A 330 3.56 -22.05 8.79
CA ASP A 330 3.07 -20.68 8.65
C ASP A 330 1.77 -20.49 9.45
N TRP A 331 1.41 -19.26 9.75
CA TRP A 331 0.23 -18.90 10.53
C TRP A 331 -0.71 -17.97 9.78
N VAL A 332 -2.00 -18.06 10.11
CA VAL A 332 -3.04 -17.16 9.60
C VAL A 332 -3.90 -16.64 10.74
N PHE A 333 -3.78 -15.39 11.05
CA PHE A 333 -4.56 -14.71 12.07
C PHE A 333 -5.62 -13.83 11.41
N VAL A 334 -6.88 -14.24 11.50
CA VAL A 334 -8.02 -13.57 10.85
C VAL A 334 -8.60 -12.53 11.78
N GLY A 335 -8.55 -11.27 11.37
CA GLY A 335 -9.16 -10.15 12.08
C GLY A 335 -8.48 -8.81 11.80
N ASP A 336 -8.93 -7.79 12.54
CA ASP A 336 -8.40 -6.44 12.43
C ASP A 336 -6.96 -6.37 12.98
N ALA A 337 -6.05 -5.89 12.16
CA ALA A 337 -4.65 -5.73 12.54
C ALA A 337 -4.47 -4.84 13.78
N ALA A 338 -5.30 -3.79 13.93
CA ALA A 338 -5.23 -2.89 15.08
C ALA A 338 -5.60 -3.57 16.40
N ALA A 339 -6.45 -4.60 16.34
CA ALA A 339 -6.83 -5.38 17.51
C ALA A 339 -5.86 -6.54 17.78
N ILE A 340 -5.35 -7.19 16.72
CA ILE A 340 -4.57 -8.42 16.85
C ILE A 340 -3.08 -8.14 17.15
N LEU A 341 -2.45 -7.19 16.45
CA LEU A 341 -1.00 -7.02 16.53
C LEU A 341 -0.45 -6.67 17.91
N PRO A 342 -1.10 -5.79 18.71
CA PRO A 342 -0.61 -5.50 20.06
C PRO A 342 -0.49 -6.75 20.93
N GLU A 343 -1.50 -7.63 20.90
CA GLU A 343 -1.52 -8.87 21.67
C GLU A 343 -0.59 -9.92 21.05
N LEU A 344 -0.56 -10.04 19.73
CA LEU A 344 0.26 -11.02 19.02
C LEU A 344 1.76 -10.77 19.19
N LEU A 345 2.17 -9.51 19.25
CA LEU A 345 3.58 -9.11 19.41
C LEU A 345 3.99 -8.91 20.87
N GLN A 346 3.05 -8.98 21.82
CA GLN A 346 3.25 -8.71 23.25
C GLN A 346 4.50 -9.38 23.86
N PRO A 347 4.84 -10.65 23.56
CA PRO A 347 6.03 -11.28 24.16
C PRO A 347 7.35 -10.58 23.88
N VAL A 348 7.40 -9.74 22.85
CA VAL A 348 8.59 -8.95 22.49
C VAL A 348 8.41 -7.48 22.82
N ILE A 349 7.21 -6.91 22.56
CA ILE A 349 6.99 -5.47 22.69
C ILE A 349 6.44 -5.04 24.07
N GLY A 350 6.06 -6.00 24.93
CA GLY A 350 5.35 -5.68 26.19
C GLY A 350 3.90 -5.24 25.98
N SER A 351 3.27 -4.79 27.04
CA SER A 351 1.90 -4.25 27.00
C SER A 351 1.89 -2.81 26.49
N PRO A 352 0.75 -2.32 25.93
CA PRO A 352 0.63 -0.92 25.49
C PRO A 352 0.93 0.12 26.57
N GLU A 353 0.73 -0.20 27.85
CA GLU A 353 1.06 0.67 28.98
C GLU A 353 2.58 0.83 29.20
N GLU A 354 3.36 -0.12 28.70
CA GLU A 354 4.83 -0.12 28.79
C GLU A 354 5.48 0.58 27.59
N TRP A 355 4.71 0.94 26.58
CA TRP A 355 5.22 1.66 25.41
C TRP A 355 5.52 3.11 25.80
N ASP A 356 6.60 3.65 25.25
CA ASP A 356 7.06 4.98 25.59
C ASP A 356 5.95 6.04 25.38
N SER A 357 5.64 6.79 26.44
CA SER A 357 4.61 7.83 26.45
C SER A 357 4.88 9.00 25.48
N THR A 358 6.03 9.00 24.81
CA THR A 358 6.37 9.96 23.75
C THR A 358 5.57 9.75 22.45
N CYS A 359 4.75 8.69 22.39
CA CYS A 359 3.90 8.39 21.24
C CYS A 359 2.46 8.93 21.36
N SER A 360 2.15 9.72 22.41
CA SER A 360 0.83 10.34 22.61
C SER A 360 0.72 11.76 22.01
#